data_ee8eb4c3359743648fb37aa747952389
#
_entry.id   ee8eb4c3359743648fb37aa747952389
#
_cell.length_a   1.000
_cell.length_b   1.000
_cell.length_c   1.000
_cell.angle_alpha   90.00
_cell.angle_beta   90.00
_cell.angle_gamma   90.00
#
_symmetry.space_group_name_H-M   'P 1'
#
loop_
_entity.id
_entity.type
_entity.pdbx_description
1 polymer ?
#
loop_
_entity_poly.entity_id
_entity_poly.type
_entity_poly.pdbx_seq_one_letter_code
_entity_poly.pdbx_strand_id
1 'polypeptide(L)'
;MTSTPDLNRRSFLGATLGGAAALPALAQSQRDFSGHNPVRYPDSDIVVLDKKFAKYKINNTAIHRLHTGMQWAEGPAWCGSGHYLVWSDIPNDRHMRWLEEDGHVSVLRSNAGNTNGNTFDWEGRQLSCEHNTGRVVRYEHNGKTTVLADKWQGKQLNAPNDIVVHPDGGIWFTDPGYGILGFYEGHVEPLRMKEAVYRIDGKTGQLAMVTDELFKPNGLCFSPDYKMLYVCDTGHTHYPQAANIIKVWDVVDGRTLRNSRQAVSMDLAGKGSGLADGLRADKDGNLWVGAGWVGPGYDGVHIFTPAGERIGMILLPEICANLCFGGSKGNRLFMTASQSLYTVYVETQGAHIT
;
A
#
# COMPACT_ATOMS: atom_id res chain seq x y z
N MET A 1 36.92 -76.50 -1.03
CA MET A 1 37.30 -76.63 0.39
C MET A 1 36.56 -75.49 1.11
N THR A 2 35.39 -75.80 1.66
CA THR A 2 35.11 -75.92 3.09
C THR A 2 35.30 -74.58 3.77
N SER A 3 34.37 -73.95 4.47
CA SER A 3 33.23 -74.43 5.23
C SER A 3 32.51 -73.22 5.80
N THR A 4 31.18 -73.23 5.81
CA THR A 4 30.38 -72.61 6.89
C THR A 4 30.64 -73.35 8.17
N PRO A 5 30.37 -72.82 9.35
CA PRO A 5 29.07 -72.43 9.92
C PRO A 5 29.20 -71.25 10.92
N ASP A 6 28.31 -70.76 11.69
CA ASP A 6 27.07 -71.26 12.27
C ASP A 6 26.31 -70.12 13.03
N LEU A 7 25.13 -70.32 13.17
CA LEU A 7 24.04 -69.71 13.91
C LEU A 7 24.29 -69.32 15.38
N ASN A 8 23.54 -68.35 15.81
CA ASN A 8 22.85 -68.19 17.08
C ASN A 8 23.34 -67.12 18.08
N ARG A 9 22.55 -66.09 18.31
CA ARG A 9 21.78 -66.00 19.55
C ARG A 9 20.81 -64.83 19.55
N ARG A 10 19.59 -65.15 19.82
CA ARG A 10 18.50 -64.27 20.19
C ARG A 10 18.89 -63.42 21.42
N SER A 11 18.66 -62.11 21.33
CA SER A 11 18.41 -61.27 22.48
C SER A 11 17.22 -60.41 22.24
N PHE A 12 16.14 -60.73 22.85
CA PHE A 12 14.96 -59.90 23.00
C PHE A 12 15.34 -58.68 23.82
N LEU A 13 15.22 -57.51 23.23
CA LEU A 13 15.12 -56.25 24.00
C LEU A 13 13.80 -55.61 23.59
N GLY A 14 12.88 -55.59 24.54
CA GLY A 14 11.59 -54.96 24.41
C GLY A 14 11.73 -53.48 24.17
N ALA A 15 11.29 -53.01 22.99
CA ALA A 15 11.05 -51.61 22.75
C ALA A 15 9.65 -51.26 23.24
N THR A 16 9.55 -50.61 24.36
CA THR A 16 8.35 -49.91 24.76
C THR A 16 8.08 -48.80 23.78
N LEU A 17 7.09 -49.03 22.93
CA LEU A 17 6.48 -48.02 22.07
C LEU A 17 5.75 -47.00 22.95
N GLY A 18 6.46 -45.96 23.38
CA GLY A 18 5.86 -44.75 23.86
C GLY A 18 5.18 -44.03 22.69
N GLY A 19 3.90 -44.33 22.47
CA GLY A 19 3.08 -43.60 21.52
C GLY A 19 2.90 -42.18 22.01
N ALA A 20 3.76 -41.26 21.56
CA ALA A 20 3.44 -39.84 21.60
C ALA A 20 2.22 -39.65 20.66
N ALA A 21 1.02 -39.58 21.23
CA ALA A 21 -0.15 -39.15 20.54
C ALA A 21 0.15 -37.71 20.07
N ALA A 22 0.45 -37.55 18.79
CA ALA A 22 0.45 -36.25 18.14
C ALA A 22 -0.96 -35.70 18.31
N LEU A 23 -1.11 -34.71 19.19
CA LEU A 23 -2.34 -33.92 19.23
C LEU A 23 -2.56 -33.41 17.81
N PRO A 24 -3.77 -33.60 17.22
CA PRO A 24 -4.05 -33.00 15.94
C PRO A 24 -3.79 -31.51 16.09
N ALA A 25 -2.91 -30.96 15.24
CA ALA A 25 -2.78 -29.54 15.11
C ALA A 25 -4.19 -29.03 14.80
N LEU A 26 -4.83 -28.39 15.77
CA LEU A 26 -6.08 -27.67 15.53
C LEU A 26 -5.74 -26.70 14.44
N ALA A 27 -6.24 -26.93 13.22
CA ALA A 27 -6.19 -25.98 12.16
C ALA A 27 -6.75 -24.71 12.78
N GLN A 28 -5.91 -23.68 12.96
CA GLN A 28 -6.39 -22.38 13.37
C GLN A 28 -7.40 -21.99 12.30
N SER A 29 -8.67 -21.93 12.69
CA SER A 29 -9.70 -21.46 11.78
C SER A 29 -9.27 -20.10 11.29
N GLN A 30 -9.20 -19.96 9.96
CA GLN A 30 -8.82 -18.70 9.36
C GLN A 30 -9.75 -17.60 9.93
N ARG A 31 -9.17 -16.54 10.48
CA ARG A 31 -9.92 -15.46 11.10
C ARG A 31 -10.95 -14.89 10.13
N ASP A 32 -12.17 -14.72 10.59
CA ASP A 32 -13.23 -14.04 9.86
C ASP A 32 -13.11 -12.52 10.03
N PHE A 33 -12.78 -11.84 8.94
CA PHE A 33 -12.68 -10.37 8.91
C PHE A 33 -13.99 -9.72 8.45
N SER A 34 -15.07 -10.47 8.17
CA SER A 34 -16.35 -9.93 7.67
C SER A 34 -17.10 -9.07 8.71
N GLY A 35 -16.77 -9.25 9.99
CA GLY A 35 -17.47 -8.63 11.08
C GLY A 35 -18.77 -9.35 11.49
N HIS A 36 -19.16 -10.44 10.81
CA HIS A 36 -20.33 -11.24 11.18
C HIS A 36 -20.11 -12.02 12.48
N ASN A 37 -18.88 -12.45 12.74
CA ASN A 37 -18.50 -13.13 13.96
C ASN A 37 -17.76 -12.17 14.90
N PRO A 38 -18.10 -12.15 16.21
CA PRO A 38 -17.43 -11.27 17.16
C PRO A 38 -15.95 -11.61 17.29
N VAL A 39 -15.13 -10.59 17.36
CA VAL A 39 -13.69 -10.68 17.60
C VAL A 39 -13.40 -10.33 19.04
N ARG A 40 -12.49 -11.10 19.67
CA ARG A 40 -12.02 -10.78 21.01
C ARG A 40 -11.15 -9.53 20.99
N TYR A 41 -11.48 -8.57 21.86
CA TYR A 41 -10.66 -7.38 22.07
C TYR A 41 -9.59 -7.58 23.14
N PRO A 42 -8.44 -6.88 23.07
CA PRO A 42 -8.00 -6.09 21.91
C PRO A 42 -7.66 -6.97 20.71
N ASP A 43 -7.80 -6.44 19.51
CA ASP A 43 -7.46 -7.13 18.28
C ASP A 43 -5.97 -7.52 18.27
N SER A 44 -5.68 -8.83 18.13
CA SER A 44 -4.32 -9.37 18.18
C SER A 44 -3.50 -9.03 16.93
N ASP A 45 -4.14 -8.76 15.81
CA ASP A 45 -3.47 -8.43 14.55
C ASP A 45 -3.05 -6.95 14.47
N ILE A 46 -3.45 -6.13 15.48
CA ILE A 46 -2.91 -4.79 15.70
C ILE A 46 -1.76 -4.90 16.70
N VAL A 47 -0.54 -5.04 16.19
CA VAL A 47 0.66 -5.37 16.93
C VAL A 47 1.38 -4.11 17.42
N VAL A 48 1.59 -4.00 18.71
CA VAL A 48 2.40 -2.94 19.34
C VAL A 48 3.83 -3.45 19.45
N LEU A 49 4.75 -2.87 18.67
CA LEU A 49 6.18 -3.21 18.73
C LEU A 49 6.94 -2.30 19.69
N ASP A 50 6.53 -1.04 19.79
CA ASP A 50 7.05 -0.05 20.72
C ASP A 50 5.90 0.66 21.44
N LYS A 51 6.10 1.05 22.70
CA LYS A 51 5.12 1.79 23.51
C LYS A 51 4.62 3.09 22.86
N LYS A 52 5.41 3.67 21.94
CA LYS A 52 5.03 4.86 21.15
C LYS A 52 3.79 4.59 20.31
N PHE A 53 3.58 3.35 19.84
CA PHE A 53 2.40 2.98 19.04
C PHE A 53 1.15 2.77 19.89
N ALA A 54 1.28 2.43 21.18
CA ALA A 54 0.15 2.07 22.04
C ALA A 54 -0.95 3.14 22.09
N LYS A 55 -0.60 4.43 21.96
CA LYS A 55 -1.56 5.55 21.96
C LYS A 55 -2.44 5.60 20.69
N TYR A 56 -2.02 4.94 19.60
CA TYR A 56 -2.77 4.91 18.33
C TYR A 56 -3.71 3.71 18.20
N LYS A 57 -3.47 2.67 19.03
CA LYS A 57 -4.29 1.46 19.06
C LYS A 57 -5.54 1.68 19.91
N ILE A 58 -6.71 1.59 19.29
CA ILE A 58 -7.99 1.55 20.01
C ILE A 58 -8.25 0.11 20.44
N ASN A 59 -8.40 -0.12 21.76
CA ASN A 59 -8.48 -1.47 22.30
C ASN A 59 -9.84 -2.18 22.07
N ASN A 60 -10.87 -1.45 21.73
CA ASN A 60 -12.24 -1.94 21.49
C ASN A 60 -12.69 -1.77 20.04
N THR A 61 -11.74 -1.86 19.12
CA THR A 61 -11.99 -1.92 17.66
C THR A 61 -11.29 -3.13 17.05
N ALA A 62 -11.76 -3.57 15.90
CA ALA A 62 -11.17 -4.66 15.14
C ALA A 62 -10.96 -4.26 13.68
N ILE A 63 -10.09 -4.98 13.01
CA ILE A 63 -9.93 -4.91 11.56
C ILE A 63 -11.17 -5.58 10.94
N HIS A 64 -11.83 -4.87 10.03
CA HIS A 64 -12.97 -5.37 9.26
C HIS A 64 -12.68 -5.35 7.76
N ARG A 65 -13.08 -6.41 7.06
CA ARG A 65 -13.10 -6.46 5.61
C ARG A 65 -14.44 -5.92 5.12
N LEU A 66 -14.42 -4.77 4.44
CA LEU A 66 -15.61 -4.11 3.92
C LEU A 66 -16.08 -4.72 2.59
N HIS A 67 -15.14 -5.19 1.78
CA HIS A 67 -15.41 -5.75 0.46
C HIS A 67 -14.31 -6.73 0.03
N THR A 68 -14.66 -7.68 -0.85
CA THR A 68 -13.73 -8.62 -1.49
C THR A 68 -14.23 -8.98 -2.88
N GLY A 69 -13.38 -9.61 -3.70
CA GLY A 69 -13.71 -10.04 -5.05
C GLY A 69 -13.11 -9.17 -6.14
N MET A 70 -12.19 -8.27 -5.77
CA MET A 70 -11.34 -7.55 -6.72
C MET A 70 -10.20 -8.46 -7.21
N GLN A 71 -9.52 -8.05 -8.27
CA GLN A 71 -8.31 -8.75 -8.72
C GLN A 71 -7.05 -8.13 -8.15
N TRP A 72 -6.97 -6.78 -8.13
CA TRP A 72 -5.89 -6.04 -7.46
C TRP A 72 -6.42 -4.68 -7.01
N ALA A 73 -6.67 -4.56 -5.72
CA ALA A 73 -7.22 -3.36 -5.10
C ALA A 73 -6.13 -2.35 -4.78
N GLU A 74 -6.26 -1.11 -5.27
CA GLU A 74 -5.24 -0.08 -5.18
C GLU A 74 -5.82 1.33 -4.99
N GLY A 75 -4.93 2.27 -4.67
CA GLY A 75 -5.13 3.71 -4.71
C GLY A 75 -6.37 4.22 -3.98
N PRO A 76 -6.57 3.89 -2.69
CA PRO A 76 -7.73 4.37 -1.95
C PRO A 76 -7.61 5.87 -1.66
N ALA A 77 -8.70 6.60 -1.84
CA ALA A 77 -8.81 8.02 -1.52
C ALA A 77 -10.17 8.36 -0.92
N TRP A 78 -10.16 9.16 0.14
CA TRP A 78 -11.35 9.59 0.86
C TRP A 78 -11.89 10.91 0.33
N CYS A 79 -13.13 10.93 -0.13
CA CYS A 79 -13.85 12.16 -0.48
C CYS A 79 -14.51 12.75 0.76
N GLY A 80 -13.88 13.74 1.37
CA GLY A 80 -14.39 14.37 2.60
C GLY A 80 -15.71 15.12 2.41
N SER A 81 -15.96 15.71 1.24
CA SER A 81 -17.21 16.40 0.92
C SER A 81 -18.36 15.46 0.61
N GLY A 82 -18.06 14.30 0.06
CA GLY A 82 -19.06 13.31 -0.35
C GLY A 82 -19.24 12.15 0.62
N HIS A 83 -18.43 12.06 1.68
CA HIS A 83 -18.44 10.99 2.68
C HIS A 83 -18.37 9.59 2.06
N TYR A 84 -17.45 9.41 1.08
CA TYR A 84 -17.23 8.13 0.44
C TYR A 84 -15.76 7.87 0.17
N LEU A 85 -15.40 6.59 0.09
CA LEU A 85 -14.11 6.13 -0.38
C LEU A 85 -14.18 5.77 -1.85
N VAL A 86 -13.18 6.14 -2.63
CA VAL A 86 -12.90 5.57 -3.95
C VAL A 86 -11.63 4.74 -3.90
N TRP A 87 -11.53 3.71 -4.73
CA TRP A 87 -10.30 2.97 -4.98
C TRP A 87 -10.35 2.31 -6.35
N SER A 88 -9.22 1.81 -6.81
CA SER A 88 -9.07 1.14 -8.09
C SER A 88 -9.11 -0.39 -7.93
N ASP A 89 -9.77 -1.08 -8.85
CA ASP A 89 -9.59 -2.50 -9.13
C ASP A 89 -8.93 -2.56 -10.51
N ILE A 90 -7.60 -2.54 -10.51
CA ILE A 90 -6.78 -2.24 -11.70
C ILE A 90 -7.06 -3.22 -12.85
N PRO A 91 -6.97 -4.56 -12.67
CA PRO A 91 -7.14 -5.49 -13.79
C PRO A 91 -8.58 -5.53 -14.33
N ASN A 92 -9.56 -5.22 -13.49
CA ASN A 92 -10.96 -5.12 -13.90
C ASN A 92 -11.32 -3.76 -14.53
N ASP A 93 -10.34 -2.85 -14.63
CA ASP A 93 -10.49 -1.51 -15.23
C ASP A 93 -11.64 -0.71 -14.62
N ARG A 94 -11.67 -0.63 -13.26
CA ARG A 94 -12.77 -0.01 -12.51
C ARG A 94 -12.28 0.91 -11.40
N HIS A 95 -13.02 2.01 -11.20
CA HIS A 95 -13.09 2.66 -9.92
C HIS A 95 -14.25 2.08 -9.10
N MET A 96 -13.95 1.68 -7.89
CA MET A 96 -14.91 1.23 -6.89
C MET A 96 -15.25 2.38 -5.94
N ARG A 97 -16.41 2.32 -5.29
CA ARG A 97 -16.83 3.29 -4.28
C ARG A 97 -17.50 2.58 -3.11
N TRP A 98 -17.15 2.99 -1.89
CA TRP A 98 -17.84 2.64 -0.65
C TRP A 98 -18.44 3.88 -0.03
N LEU A 99 -19.73 3.84 0.36
CA LEU A 99 -20.44 4.92 1.01
C LEU A 99 -20.39 4.76 2.53
N GLU A 100 -20.05 5.84 3.27
CA GLU A 100 -19.99 5.81 4.73
C GLU A 100 -21.39 5.67 5.35
N GLU A 101 -22.41 6.18 4.70
CA GLU A 101 -23.78 6.26 5.21
C GLU A 101 -24.41 4.87 5.45
N ASP A 102 -24.26 3.96 4.50
CA ASP A 102 -24.92 2.65 4.50
C ASP A 102 -23.96 1.46 4.28
N GLY A 103 -22.68 1.74 4.05
CA GLY A 103 -21.67 0.71 3.76
C GLY A 103 -21.77 0.11 2.36
N HIS A 104 -22.59 0.67 1.47
CA HIS A 104 -22.78 0.15 0.13
C HIS A 104 -21.52 0.27 -0.72
N VAL A 105 -21.16 -0.83 -1.40
CA VAL A 105 -20.06 -0.87 -2.39
C VAL A 105 -20.64 -0.93 -3.80
N SER A 106 -20.13 -0.10 -4.69
CA SER A 106 -20.55 -0.05 -6.08
C SER A 106 -19.38 0.24 -7.01
N VAL A 107 -19.53 -0.11 -8.30
CA VAL A 107 -18.66 0.39 -9.34
C VAL A 107 -19.02 1.86 -9.59
N LEU A 108 -18.07 2.75 -9.33
CA LEU A 108 -18.22 4.18 -9.62
C LEU A 108 -18.01 4.48 -11.09
N ARG A 109 -17.02 3.83 -11.71
CA ARG A 109 -16.63 4.03 -13.10
C ARG A 109 -16.03 2.76 -13.68
N SER A 110 -16.44 2.41 -14.90
CA SER A 110 -15.84 1.37 -15.73
C SER A 110 -15.02 2.01 -16.85
N ASN A 111 -14.12 1.25 -17.46
CA ASN A 111 -13.17 1.74 -18.46
C ASN A 111 -12.37 2.94 -17.93
N ALA A 112 -11.81 2.75 -16.77
CA ALA A 112 -11.09 3.78 -16.01
C ALA A 112 -9.63 3.95 -16.47
N GLY A 113 -9.19 3.22 -17.52
CA GLY A 113 -7.82 3.25 -18.02
C GLY A 113 -6.82 2.45 -17.18
N ASN A 114 -7.28 1.38 -16.51
CA ASN A 114 -6.52 0.62 -15.54
C ASN A 114 -5.88 1.57 -14.50
N THR A 115 -6.69 2.44 -13.91
CA THR A 115 -6.21 3.40 -12.91
C THR A 115 -5.62 2.69 -11.70
N ASN A 116 -4.57 3.29 -11.13
CA ASN A 116 -3.96 2.87 -9.87
C ASN A 116 -4.25 3.90 -8.77
N GLY A 117 -3.35 4.83 -8.48
CA GLY A 117 -3.48 5.82 -7.42
C GLY A 117 -4.58 6.84 -7.67
N ASN A 118 -5.28 7.21 -6.61
CA ASN A 118 -6.28 8.26 -6.61
C ASN A 118 -6.01 9.24 -5.46
N THR A 119 -6.46 10.48 -5.63
CA THR A 119 -6.56 11.49 -4.58
C THR A 119 -7.63 12.51 -4.93
N PHE A 120 -7.86 13.47 -4.06
CA PHE A 120 -8.73 14.62 -4.34
C PHE A 120 -7.93 15.91 -4.28
N ASP A 121 -8.23 16.85 -5.17
CA ASP A 121 -7.67 18.20 -5.09
C ASP A 121 -8.42 19.07 -4.07
N TRP A 122 -7.92 20.27 -3.84
CA TRP A 122 -8.49 21.22 -2.88
C TRP A 122 -9.90 21.71 -3.24
N GLU A 123 -10.34 21.45 -4.47
CA GLU A 123 -11.70 21.73 -4.93
C GLU A 123 -12.61 20.49 -4.86
N GLY A 124 -12.10 19.37 -4.33
CA GLY A 124 -12.83 18.11 -4.18
C GLY A 124 -13.00 17.33 -5.49
N ARG A 125 -12.18 17.60 -6.51
CA ARG A 125 -12.17 16.85 -7.76
C ARG A 125 -11.23 15.64 -7.65
N GLN A 126 -11.68 14.49 -8.09
CA GLN A 126 -10.87 13.28 -8.10
C GLN A 126 -9.75 13.39 -9.15
N LEU A 127 -8.53 13.05 -8.73
CA LEU A 127 -7.35 12.87 -9.58
C LEU A 127 -7.03 11.38 -9.63
N SER A 128 -6.56 10.89 -10.79
CA SER A 128 -6.19 9.48 -10.94
C SER A 128 -5.00 9.31 -11.87
N CYS A 129 -4.20 8.29 -11.56
CA CYS A 129 -3.12 7.79 -12.39
C CYS A 129 -3.61 6.64 -13.25
N GLU A 130 -3.57 6.76 -14.56
CA GLU A 130 -4.03 5.73 -15.50
C GLU A 130 -2.82 4.96 -16.06
N HIS A 131 -2.76 3.65 -15.79
CA HIS A 131 -1.69 2.77 -16.27
C HIS A 131 -1.74 2.57 -17.77
N ASN A 132 -2.89 2.15 -18.30
CA ASN A 132 -3.02 1.73 -19.70
C ASN A 132 -2.86 2.89 -20.70
N THR A 133 -3.23 4.08 -20.29
CA THR A 133 -3.14 5.27 -21.13
C THR A 133 -1.90 6.11 -20.87
N GLY A 134 -1.13 5.80 -19.81
CA GLY A 134 0.09 6.51 -19.43
C GLY A 134 -0.16 7.99 -19.16
N ARG A 135 -1.17 8.31 -18.34
CA ARG A 135 -1.56 9.69 -18.07
C ARG A 135 -2.09 9.93 -16.67
N VAL A 136 -2.06 11.19 -16.24
CA VAL A 136 -2.72 11.69 -15.04
C VAL A 136 -3.95 12.48 -15.45
N VAL A 137 -5.09 12.16 -14.84
CA VAL A 137 -6.39 12.77 -15.19
C VAL A 137 -7.07 13.37 -13.97
N ARG A 138 -7.97 14.33 -14.22
CA ARG A 138 -8.88 14.90 -13.24
C ARG A 138 -10.32 14.75 -13.72
N TYR A 139 -11.16 14.27 -12.82
CA TYR A 139 -12.59 14.18 -13.07
C TYR A 139 -13.29 15.45 -12.56
N GLU A 140 -13.79 16.23 -13.48
CA GLU A 140 -14.42 17.52 -13.20
C GLU A 140 -15.83 17.34 -12.64
N HIS A 141 -16.33 18.30 -11.86
CA HIS A 141 -17.70 18.27 -11.31
C HIS A 141 -18.80 18.22 -12.37
N ASN A 142 -18.52 18.65 -13.59
CA ASN A 142 -19.45 18.58 -14.73
C ASN A 142 -19.42 17.24 -15.49
N GLY A 143 -18.70 16.25 -14.97
CA GLY A 143 -18.58 14.91 -15.54
C GLY A 143 -17.54 14.77 -16.67
N LYS A 144 -16.81 15.84 -17.03
CA LYS A 144 -15.70 15.75 -17.99
C LYS A 144 -14.45 15.18 -17.34
N THR A 145 -13.61 14.54 -18.15
CA THR A 145 -12.25 14.13 -17.75
C THR A 145 -11.25 15.07 -18.41
N THR A 146 -10.40 15.68 -17.60
CA THR A 146 -9.31 16.55 -18.05
C THR A 146 -7.99 15.80 -17.92
N VAL A 147 -7.23 15.67 -19.02
CA VAL A 147 -5.87 15.15 -18.99
C VAL A 147 -4.95 16.25 -18.45
N LEU A 148 -4.26 15.98 -17.34
CA LEU A 148 -3.35 16.91 -16.69
C LEU A 148 -1.91 16.73 -17.16
N ALA A 149 -1.49 15.47 -17.40
CA ALA A 149 -0.20 15.12 -17.96
C ALA A 149 -0.31 13.78 -18.71
N ASP A 150 0.32 13.68 -19.87
CA ASP A 150 0.45 12.45 -20.64
C ASP A 150 1.86 12.28 -21.23
N LYS A 151 2.68 13.34 -21.25
CA LYS A 151 3.99 13.34 -21.87
C LYS A 151 5.01 14.15 -21.09
N TRP A 152 6.25 13.68 -21.12
CA TRP A 152 7.44 14.39 -20.67
C TRP A 152 8.48 14.44 -21.80
N GLN A 153 8.94 15.65 -22.15
CA GLN A 153 9.92 15.86 -23.25
C GLN A 153 9.54 15.17 -24.57
N GLY A 154 8.24 15.21 -24.89
CA GLY A 154 7.69 14.64 -26.13
C GLY A 154 7.43 13.12 -26.11
N LYS A 155 7.86 12.41 -25.08
CA LYS A 155 7.56 10.99 -24.88
C LYS A 155 6.36 10.83 -23.96
N GLN A 156 5.50 9.84 -24.22
CA GLN A 156 4.42 9.46 -23.33
C GLN A 156 4.98 8.98 -21.99
N LEU A 157 4.29 9.27 -20.88
CA LEU A 157 4.61 8.74 -19.55
C LEU A 157 4.56 7.20 -19.59
N ASN A 158 5.31 6.54 -18.71
CA ASN A 158 5.33 5.07 -18.67
C ASN A 158 3.96 4.52 -18.25
N ALA A 159 3.68 4.57 -16.96
CA ALA A 159 2.39 4.23 -16.35
C ALA A 159 2.36 4.88 -14.96
N PRO A 160 1.81 6.10 -14.83
CA PRO A 160 1.69 6.79 -13.55
C PRO A 160 1.01 5.93 -12.49
N ASN A 161 1.54 5.96 -11.24
CA ASN A 161 1.16 5.01 -10.20
C ASN A 161 0.43 5.68 -9.03
N ASP A 162 1.11 6.39 -8.11
CA ASP A 162 0.46 7.05 -6.97
C ASP A 162 0.55 8.59 -7.08
N ILE A 163 -0.31 9.30 -6.33
CA ILE A 163 -0.56 10.72 -6.55
C ILE A 163 -0.95 11.44 -5.25
N VAL A 164 -0.39 12.62 -5.05
CA VAL A 164 -0.71 13.51 -3.92
C VAL A 164 -0.77 14.97 -4.36
N VAL A 165 -1.44 15.80 -3.57
CA VAL A 165 -1.60 17.24 -3.85
C VAL A 165 -0.94 18.08 -2.76
N HIS A 166 -0.10 19.03 -3.18
CA HIS A 166 0.54 20.00 -2.30
C HIS A 166 -0.38 21.23 -2.08
N PRO A 167 -0.28 21.99 -0.96
CA PRO A 167 -1.13 23.15 -0.68
C PRO A 167 -1.10 24.26 -1.73
N ASP A 168 -0.03 24.36 -2.52
CA ASP A 168 0.06 25.33 -3.63
C ASP A 168 -0.74 24.92 -4.88
N GLY A 169 -1.45 23.79 -4.81
CA GLY A 169 -2.19 23.17 -5.91
C GLY A 169 -1.32 22.30 -6.81
N GLY A 170 -0.02 22.18 -6.53
CA GLY A 170 0.88 21.29 -7.27
C GLY A 170 0.52 19.82 -7.06
N ILE A 171 0.46 19.07 -8.15
CA ILE A 171 0.11 17.65 -8.16
C ILE A 171 1.40 16.86 -8.36
N TRP A 172 1.71 15.96 -7.43
CA TRP A 172 2.91 15.15 -7.45
C TRP A 172 2.53 13.69 -7.68
N PHE A 173 3.23 13.01 -8.58
CA PHE A 173 2.94 11.62 -8.90
C PHE A 173 4.21 10.84 -9.25
N THR A 174 4.12 9.52 -9.13
CA THR A 174 5.18 8.58 -9.48
C THR A 174 4.89 7.92 -10.82
N ASP A 175 5.93 7.57 -11.58
CA ASP A 175 5.83 6.90 -12.89
C ASP A 175 6.81 5.72 -13.00
N PRO A 176 6.55 4.60 -12.27
CA PRO A 176 7.41 3.42 -12.26
C PRO A 176 7.22 2.50 -13.47
N GLY A 177 6.12 2.68 -14.22
CA GLY A 177 5.85 1.91 -15.42
C GLY A 177 5.27 0.51 -15.20
N TYR A 178 4.69 0.18 -14.04
CA TYR A 178 4.12 -1.15 -13.81
C TYR A 178 3.05 -1.54 -14.83
N GLY A 179 2.18 -0.60 -15.21
CA GLY A 179 1.09 -0.85 -16.16
C GLY A 179 1.52 -1.14 -17.60
N ILE A 180 2.83 -1.05 -17.93
CA ILE A 180 3.35 -1.43 -19.25
C ILE A 180 4.24 -2.68 -19.21
N LEU A 181 4.29 -3.38 -18.08
CA LEU A 181 5.11 -4.60 -17.93
C LEU A 181 4.34 -5.88 -18.25
N GLY A 182 3.02 -5.84 -18.35
CA GLY A 182 2.18 -7.01 -18.54
C GLY A 182 0.74 -6.66 -18.90
N PHE A 183 -0.04 -7.68 -19.30
CA PHE A 183 -1.45 -7.52 -19.66
C PHE A 183 -2.40 -7.45 -18.45
N TYR A 184 -1.89 -7.68 -17.25
CA TYR A 184 -2.74 -7.76 -16.05
C TYR A 184 -3.19 -6.38 -15.55
N GLU A 185 -2.29 -5.39 -15.59
CA GLU A 185 -2.56 -4.03 -15.13
C GLU A 185 -2.57 -3.00 -16.27
N GLY A 186 -2.47 -3.45 -17.51
CA GLY A 186 -2.41 -2.60 -18.70
C GLY A 186 -2.00 -3.36 -19.94
N HIS A 187 -0.82 -3.05 -20.50
CA HIS A 187 -0.30 -3.68 -21.71
C HIS A 187 1.22 -3.92 -21.64
N VAL A 188 1.78 -4.59 -22.65
CA VAL A 188 3.22 -4.83 -22.75
C VAL A 188 3.87 -3.82 -23.67
N GLU A 189 4.77 -3.02 -23.11
CA GLU A 189 5.60 -2.07 -23.86
C GLU A 189 6.92 -1.84 -23.11
N PRO A 190 8.05 -1.57 -23.80
CA PRO A 190 9.28 -1.15 -23.13
C PRO A 190 9.10 0.17 -22.39
N LEU A 191 9.85 0.38 -21.29
CA LEU A 191 9.92 1.68 -20.63
C LEU A 191 10.30 2.76 -21.65
N ARG A 192 9.50 3.81 -21.71
CA ARG A 192 9.66 4.93 -22.65
C ARG A 192 10.72 5.92 -22.19
N MET A 193 10.93 5.95 -20.87
CA MET A 193 11.92 6.78 -20.17
C MET A 193 12.26 6.16 -18.81
N LYS A 194 13.29 6.71 -18.16
CA LYS A 194 13.64 6.31 -16.79
C LYS A 194 12.48 6.60 -15.83
N GLU A 195 12.27 5.70 -14.90
CA GLU A 195 11.28 5.85 -13.84
C GLU A 195 11.59 7.08 -12.99
N ALA A 196 10.58 7.85 -12.65
CA ALA A 196 10.75 9.13 -11.98
C ALA A 196 9.53 9.56 -11.17
N VAL A 197 9.74 10.60 -10.36
CA VAL A 197 8.69 11.36 -9.71
C VAL A 197 8.53 12.68 -10.45
N TYR A 198 7.29 13.07 -10.68
CA TYR A 198 6.92 14.28 -11.42
C TYR A 198 6.05 15.21 -10.58
N ARG A 199 6.04 16.48 -10.97
CA ARG A 199 5.13 17.51 -10.43
C ARG A 199 4.47 18.27 -11.57
N ILE A 200 3.16 18.38 -11.51
CA ILE A 200 2.36 19.29 -12.36
C ILE A 200 2.16 20.58 -11.56
N ASP A 201 2.51 21.73 -12.13
CA ASP A 201 2.27 23.01 -11.48
C ASP A 201 0.75 23.32 -11.48
N GLY A 202 0.20 23.56 -10.28
CA GLY A 202 -1.25 23.75 -10.12
C GLY A 202 -1.83 25.00 -10.80
N LYS A 203 -0.98 25.97 -11.16
CA LYS A 203 -1.41 27.24 -11.80
C LYS A 203 -1.21 27.21 -13.31
N THR A 204 -0.06 26.70 -13.75
CA THR A 204 0.34 26.73 -15.18
C THR A 204 0.07 25.44 -15.91
N GLY A 205 -0.14 24.31 -15.18
CA GLY A 205 -0.22 22.98 -15.75
C GLY A 205 1.12 22.43 -16.25
N GLN A 206 2.24 23.14 -16.02
CA GLN A 206 3.55 22.72 -16.50
C GLN A 206 4.01 21.47 -15.73
N LEU A 207 4.41 20.42 -16.46
CA LEU A 207 5.01 19.21 -15.92
C LEU A 207 6.52 19.43 -15.70
N ALA A 208 7.03 18.94 -14.58
CA ALA A 208 8.45 18.88 -14.26
C ALA A 208 8.80 17.53 -13.66
N MET A 209 9.91 16.94 -14.03
CA MET A 209 10.53 15.83 -13.33
C MET A 209 11.23 16.39 -12.09
N VAL A 210 10.96 15.83 -10.91
CA VAL A 210 11.54 16.33 -9.65
C VAL A 210 12.64 15.44 -9.10
N THR A 211 12.60 14.13 -9.39
CA THR A 211 13.70 13.19 -9.11
C THR A 211 13.56 11.91 -9.95
N ASP A 212 14.69 11.33 -10.32
CA ASP A 212 14.82 10.01 -10.94
C ASP A 212 15.82 9.11 -10.18
N GLU A 213 16.00 9.37 -8.87
CA GLU A 213 16.96 8.68 -8.02
C GLU A 213 16.47 7.31 -7.50
N LEU A 214 15.22 6.93 -7.75
CA LEU A 214 14.63 5.67 -7.35
C LEU A 214 14.66 4.68 -8.51
N PHE A 215 14.70 3.40 -8.18
CA PHE A 215 14.58 2.34 -9.19
C PHE A 215 13.14 2.19 -9.68
N LYS A 216 12.17 2.09 -8.73
CA LYS A 216 10.73 2.07 -9.03
C LYS A 216 9.98 2.88 -7.99
N PRO A 217 9.84 4.21 -8.22
CA PRO A 217 9.07 5.06 -7.32
C PRO A 217 7.61 4.60 -7.32
N ASN A 218 7.09 4.21 -6.14
CA ASN A 218 5.74 3.72 -5.95
C ASN A 218 4.92 4.72 -5.12
N GLY A 219 4.41 4.35 -3.95
CA GLY A 219 3.67 5.25 -3.10
C GLY A 219 4.45 6.48 -2.68
N LEU A 220 3.77 7.63 -2.55
CA LEU A 220 4.37 8.86 -2.08
C LEU A 220 3.46 9.60 -1.10
N CYS A 221 4.05 10.31 -0.14
CA CYS A 221 3.32 11.22 0.75
C CYS A 221 4.22 12.35 1.26
N PHE A 222 3.60 13.47 1.65
CA PHE A 222 4.29 14.55 2.34
C PHE A 222 4.31 14.34 3.86
N SER A 223 5.29 15.00 4.54
CA SER A 223 5.20 15.24 5.98
C SER A 223 4.02 16.16 6.31
N PRO A 224 3.52 16.19 7.58
CA PRO A 224 2.37 17.04 7.94
C PRO A 224 2.52 18.52 7.59
N ASP A 225 3.74 19.04 7.60
CA ASP A 225 4.07 20.43 7.27
C ASP A 225 4.46 20.63 5.79
N TYR A 226 4.35 19.60 4.95
CA TYR A 226 4.71 19.58 3.53
C TYR A 226 6.18 19.91 3.22
N LYS A 227 7.06 19.87 4.22
CA LYS A 227 8.49 20.16 4.03
C LYS A 227 9.32 18.96 3.64
N MET A 228 8.77 17.77 3.73
CA MET A 228 9.42 16.53 3.28
C MET A 228 8.50 15.74 2.35
N LEU A 229 9.08 15.09 1.35
CA LEU A 229 8.42 14.11 0.49
C LEU A 229 9.04 12.75 0.75
N TYR A 230 8.22 11.77 1.10
CA TYR A 230 8.57 10.36 1.23
C TYR A 230 8.11 9.61 -0.01
N VAL A 231 8.96 8.72 -0.54
CA VAL A 231 8.62 7.87 -1.69
C VAL A 231 9.14 6.46 -1.45
N CYS A 232 8.27 5.47 -1.64
CA CYS A 232 8.63 4.05 -1.61
C CYS A 232 9.46 3.69 -2.84
N ASP A 233 10.58 2.98 -2.65
CA ASP A 233 11.31 2.35 -3.74
C ASP A 233 10.98 0.85 -3.76
N THR A 234 10.13 0.43 -4.69
CA THR A 234 9.74 -0.97 -4.87
C THR A 234 10.63 -1.65 -5.94
N GLY A 235 11.81 -1.07 -6.20
CA GLY A 235 12.70 -1.44 -7.29
C GLY A 235 13.23 -2.86 -7.23
N HIS A 236 13.32 -3.47 -6.05
CA HIS A 236 13.80 -4.86 -5.89
C HIS A 236 12.99 -5.88 -6.70
N THR A 237 11.75 -5.56 -7.06
CA THR A 237 10.92 -6.39 -7.96
C THR A 237 11.55 -6.63 -9.34
N HIS A 238 12.36 -5.68 -9.82
CA HIS A 238 12.93 -5.70 -11.17
C HIS A 238 14.45 -5.45 -11.20
N TYR A 239 15.01 -4.89 -10.15
CA TYR A 239 16.41 -4.51 -10.02
C TYR A 239 17.01 -5.19 -8.77
N PRO A 240 17.73 -6.32 -8.90
CA PRO A 240 18.24 -7.06 -7.73
C PRO A 240 19.14 -6.25 -6.79
N GLN A 241 19.75 -5.17 -7.31
CA GLN A 241 20.58 -4.24 -6.53
C GLN A 241 19.76 -3.19 -5.74
N ALA A 242 18.47 -3.05 -6.02
CA ALA A 242 17.62 -2.11 -5.30
C ALA A 242 17.31 -2.62 -3.90
N ALA A 243 17.36 -1.73 -2.92
CA ALA A 243 16.95 -2.03 -1.54
C ALA A 243 15.46 -1.77 -1.35
N ASN A 244 14.82 -2.52 -0.44
CA ASN A 244 13.44 -2.28 -0.03
C ASN A 244 13.41 -1.16 1.01
N ILE A 245 13.27 0.07 0.57
CA ILE A 245 13.39 1.28 1.41
C ILE A 245 12.33 2.32 1.06
N ILE A 246 12.18 3.28 1.97
CA ILE A 246 11.52 4.54 1.69
C ILE A 246 12.60 5.63 1.72
N LYS A 247 12.68 6.41 0.64
CA LYS A 247 13.53 7.60 0.57
C LYS A 247 12.76 8.84 0.97
N VAL A 248 13.48 9.85 1.43
CA VAL A 248 12.93 11.16 1.78
C VAL A 248 13.79 12.27 1.24
N TRP A 249 13.16 13.35 0.84
CA TRP A 249 13.78 14.62 0.41
C TRP A 249 13.18 15.77 1.16
N ASP A 250 13.95 16.83 1.31
CA ASP A 250 13.43 18.13 1.71
C ASP A 250 12.76 18.79 0.50
N VAL A 251 11.54 19.30 0.70
CA VAL A 251 10.77 20.04 -0.31
C VAL A 251 11.11 21.51 -0.20
N VAL A 252 11.62 22.10 -1.29
CA VAL A 252 11.99 23.50 -1.36
C VAL A 252 10.97 24.24 -2.20
N ASP A 253 10.41 25.32 -1.62
CA ASP A 253 9.42 26.20 -2.26
C ASP A 253 8.20 25.47 -2.84
N GLY A 254 7.87 24.28 -2.29
CA GLY A 254 6.78 23.41 -2.79
C GLY A 254 7.00 22.86 -4.21
N ARG A 255 8.25 22.90 -4.73
CA ARG A 255 8.50 22.62 -6.15
C ARG A 255 9.69 21.72 -6.45
N THR A 256 10.75 21.78 -5.66
CA THR A 256 12.00 21.05 -5.91
C THR A 256 12.39 20.22 -4.70
N LEU A 257 13.20 19.18 -4.95
CA LEU A 257 13.66 18.25 -3.93
C LEU A 257 15.17 18.43 -3.70
N ARG A 258 15.58 18.32 -2.42
CA ARG A 258 16.99 18.34 -2.01
C ARG A 258 17.24 17.35 -0.88
N ASN A 259 18.51 17.09 -0.59
CA ASN A 259 18.95 16.32 0.58
C ASN A 259 18.33 14.92 0.63
N SER A 260 18.43 14.18 -0.48
CA SER A 260 17.99 12.79 -0.59
C SER A 260 18.64 11.90 0.46
N ARG A 261 17.84 11.11 1.18
CA ARG A 261 18.31 10.16 2.19
C ARG A 261 17.34 9.01 2.37
N GLN A 262 17.82 7.89 2.90
CA GLN A 262 16.94 6.81 3.34
C GLN A 262 16.20 7.23 4.63
N ALA A 263 14.88 7.10 4.62
CA ALA A 263 14.04 7.33 5.81
C ALA A 263 13.77 6.02 6.54
N VAL A 264 13.45 4.95 5.82
CA VAL A 264 13.00 3.66 6.37
C VAL A 264 13.66 2.51 5.64
N SER A 265 14.01 1.42 6.37
CA SER A 265 14.25 0.09 5.82
C SER A 265 13.02 -0.80 6.07
N MET A 266 12.64 -1.58 5.07
CA MET A 266 11.54 -2.54 5.19
C MET A 266 11.98 -3.85 5.84
N ASP A 267 13.26 -4.01 6.20
CA ASP A 267 13.75 -5.19 6.90
C ASP A 267 13.04 -5.39 8.25
N LEU A 268 12.64 -6.61 8.53
CA LEU A 268 12.07 -7.03 9.80
C LEU A 268 12.80 -8.27 10.30
N ALA A 269 13.46 -8.15 11.44
CA ALA A 269 14.26 -9.22 12.02
C ALA A 269 13.43 -10.53 12.18
N GLY A 270 13.97 -11.63 11.67
CA GLY A 270 13.33 -12.95 11.70
C GLY A 270 12.21 -13.16 10.68
N LYS A 271 11.91 -12.15 9.84
CA LYS A 271 10.85 -12.21 8.81
C LYS A 271 11.36 -11.94 7.40
N GLY A 272 12.38 -11.11 7.25
CA GLY A 272 12.92 -10.70 5.95
C GLY A 272 12.57 -9.26 5.59
N SER A 273 12.69 -8.93 4.31
CA SER A 273 12.47 -7.60 3.76
C SER A 273 11.39 -7.67 2.68
N GLY A 274 10.21 -7.18 3.00
CA GLY A 274 9.11 -7.04 2.03
C GLY A 274 9.19 -5.72 1.29
N LEU A 275 8.25 -5.52 0.39
CA LEU A 275 8.13 -4.29 -0.39
C LEU A 275 7.29 -3.28 0.38
N ALA A 276 7.71 -2.01 0.36
CA ALA A 276 6.85 -0.88 0.64
C ALA A 276 6.11 -0.50 -0.64
N ASP A 277 4.80 -0.26 -0.54
CA ASP A 277 3.95 0.08 -1.67
C ASP A 277 3.33 1.46 -1.47
N GLY A 278 2.05 1.61 -1.19
CA GLY A 278 1.45 2.88 -0.83
C GLY A 278 1.75 3.33 0.61
N LEU A 279 1.77 4.62 0.88
CA LEU A 279 1.98 5.14 2.23
C LEU A 279 1.24 6.45 2.48
N ARG A 280 0.92 6.73 3.75
CA ARG A 280 0.37 8.03 4.20
C ARG A 280 0.99 8.43 5.54
N ALA A 281 1.08 9.73 5.79
CA ALA A 281 1.50 10.28 7.08
C ALA A 281 0.28 10.53 7.98
N ASP A 282 0.43 10.32 9.29
CA ASP A 282 -0.51 10.82 10.28
C ASP A 282 -0.13 12.23 10.78
N LYS A 283 -0.98 12.84 11.61
CA LYS A 283 -0.74 14.20 12.15
C LYS A 283 0.51 14.33 13.01
N ASP A 284 0.98 13.23 13.59
CA ASP A 284 2.22 13.20 14.39
C ASP A 284 3.45 12.94 13.51
N GLY A 285 3.26 12.78 12.18
CA GLY A 285 4.31 12.53 11.20
C GLY A 285 4.73 11.06 11.10
N ASN A 286 4.06 10.13 11.76
CA ASN A 286 4.35 8.73 11.53
C ASN A 286 3.92 8.31 10.13
N LEU A 287 4.73 7.45 9.52
CA LEU A 287 4.44 6.85 8.22
C LEU A 287 3.68 5.55 8.41
N TRP A 288 2.50 5.45 7.83
CA TRP A 288 1.71 4.25 7.71
C TRP A 288 1.92 3.70 6.31
N VAL A 289 2.47 2.49 6.21
CA VAL A 289 3.05 1.96 4.97
C VAL A 289 2.41 0.62 4.64
N GLY A 290 1.79 0.52 3.48
CA GLY A 290 1.37 -0.74 2.90
C GLY A 290 2.59 -1.61 2.58
N ALA A 291 2.55 -2.86 3.02
CA ALA A 291 3.69 -3.76 2.93
C ALA A 291 3.26 -5.20 2.61
N GLY A 292 4.12 -5.93 1.93
CA GLY A 292 3.82 -7.32 1.62
C GLY A 292 4.93 -8.09 0.94
N TRP A 293 4.54 -9.25 0.38
CA TRP A 293 5.38 -10.21 -0.32
C TRP A 293 6.32 -11.02 0.58
N VAL A 294 6.03 -11.11 1.86
CA VAL A 294 6.75 -11.94 2.84
C VAL A 294 5.83 -13.03 3.43
N GLY A 295 4.54 -12.71 3.61
CA GLY A 295 3.55 -13.63 4.12
C GLY A 295 3.15 -13.38 5.57
N PRO A 296 2.58 -14.41 6.25
CA PRO A 296 1.99 -14.25 7.58
C PRO A 296 2.93 -13.65 8.62
N GLY A 297 2.43 -12.63 9.34
CA GLY A 297 3.17 -11.91 10.37
C GLY A 297 4.09 -10.81 9.83
N TYR A 298 3.99 -10.52 8.53
CA TYR A 298 4.60 -9.36 7.88
C TYR A 298 3.57 -8.56 7.08
N ASP A 299 2.80 -9.23 6.19
CA ASP A 299 1.93 -8.54 5.24
C ASP A 299 0.84 -7.74 5.95
N GLY A 300 0.61 -6.53 5.48
CA GLY A 300 -0.33 -5.57 6.07
C GLY A 300 0.20 -4.14 6.08
N VAL A 301 0.01 -3.42 7.19
CA VAL A 301 0.49 -2.04 7.34
C VAL A 301 1.56 -1.98 8.40
N HIS A 302 2.69 -1.35 8.09
CA HIS A 302 3.78 -1.07 9.02
C HIS A 302 3.79 0.40 9.40
N ILE A 303 3.95 0.70 10.68
CA ILE A 303 3.94 2.06 11.19
C ILE A 303 5.33 2.45 11.68
N PHE A 304 5.87 3.54 11.13
CA PHE A 304 7.19 4.06 11.45
C PHE A 304 7.12 5.47 12.01
N THR A 305 7.99 5.79 12.97
CA THR A 305 8.19 7.18 13.40
C THR A 305 8.85 8.00 12.27
N PRO A 306 8.83 9.35 12.36
CA PRO A 306 9.59 10.19 11.44
C PRO A 306 11.10 9.90 11.41
N ALA A 307 11.63 9.27 12.46
CA ALA A 307 13.03 8.83 12.55
C ALA A 307 13.30 7.45 11.89
N GLY A 308 12.27 6.81 11.31
CA GLY A 308 12.37 5.52 10.63
C GLY A 308 12.30 4.29 11.54
N GLU A 309 11.95 4.46 12.84
CA GLU A 309 11.77 3.34 13.76
C GLU A 309 10.41 2.69 13.56
N ARG A 310 10.34 1.37 13.32
CA ARG A 310 9.08 0.62 13.25
C ARG A 310 8.49 0.48 14.65
N ILE A 311 7.30 1.04 14.88
CA ILE A 311 6.65 1.09 16.19
C ILE A 311 5.42 0.19 16.31
N GLY A 312 4.80 -0.19 15.18
CA GLY A 312 3.61 -1.02 15.16
C GLY A 312 3.37 -1.67 13.81
N MET A 313 2.43 -2.62 13.80
CA MET A 313 1.95 -3.26 12.57
C MET A 313 0.45 -3.55 12.68
N ILE A 314 -0.23 -3.51 11.55
CA ILE A 314 -1.58 -4.04 11.35
C ILE A 314 -1.44 -5.20 10.37
N LEU A 315 -1.57 -6.43 10.87
CA LEU A 315 -1.40 -7.63 10.06
C LEU A 315 -2.68 -7.93 9.28
N LEU A 316 -2.53 -8.22 8.00
CA LEU A 316 -3.61 -8.64 7.12
C LEU A 316 -3.32 -10.05 6.57
N PRO A 317 -4.35 -10.80 6.15
CA PRO A 317 -4.18 -12.08 5.46
C PRO A 317 -3.74 -11.91 4.00
N GLU A 318 -3.64 -10.67 3.53
CA GLU A 318 -3.33 -10.26 2.16
C GLU A 318 -2.26 -9.18 2.16
N ILE A 319 -1.55 -9.04 1.05
CA ILE A 319 -0.61 -7.94 0.82
C ILE A 319 -1.37 -6.62 0.84
N CYS A 320 -0.97 -5.67 1.68
CA CYS A 320 -1.51 -4.31 1.63
C CYS A 320 -0.78 -3.50 0.57
N ALA A 321 -1.46 -3.21 -0.53
CA ALA A 321 -0.90 -2.42 -1.61
C ALA A 321 -0.91 -0.92 -1.27
N ASN A 322 -2.03 -0.38 -0.76
CA ASN A 322 -2.12 1.04 -0.47
C ASN A 322 -3.10 1.31 0.70
N LEU A 323 -3.11 2.52 1.19
CA LEU A 323 -3.96 2.92 2.30
C LEU A 323 -4.29 4.42 2.28
N CYS A 324 -5.39 4.79 2.93
CA CYS A 324 -5.68 6.19 3.22
C CYS A 324 -6.43 6.35 4.55
N PHE A 325 -6.35 7.53 5.13
CA PHE A 325 -7.20 7.92 6.25
C PHE A 325 -8.48 8.55 5.73
N GLY A 326 -9.60 8.29 6.41
CA GLY A 326 -10.89 8.83 6.03
C GLY A 326 -11.92 8.69 7.15
N GLY A 327 -13.19 8.68 6.77
CA GLY A 327 -14.31 8.74 7.68
C GLY A 327 -14.56 10.16 8.20
N SER A 328 -15.72 10.39 8.80
CA SER A 328 -16.15 11.70 9.25
C SER A 328 -15.23 12.38 10.26
N LYS A 329 -14.41 11.60 10.98
CA LYS A 329 -13.40 12.10 11.93
C LYS A 329 -11.96 12.00 11.42
N GLY A 330 -11.73 11.50 10.20
CA GLY A 330 -10.38 11.32 9.63
C GLY A 330 -9.50 10.27 10.34
N ASN A 331 -10.08 9.47 11.23
CA ASN A 331 -9.39 8.46 12.04
C ASN A 331 -9.73 7.02 11.66
N ARG A 332 -10.34 6.83 10.52
CA ARG A 332 -10.61 5.51 9.94
C ARG A 332 -9.59 5.21 8.87
N LEU A 333 -8.77 4.21 9.12
CA LEU A 333 -7.79 3.73 8.14
C LEU A 333 -8.48 2.78 7.17
N PHE A 334 -8.38 3.05 5.89
CA PHE A 334 -8.79 2.16 4.81
C PHE A 334 -7.54 1.56 4.17
N MET A 335 -7.57 0.27 3.87
CA MET A 335 -6.44 -0.50 3.36
C MET A 335 -6.91 -1.32 2.17
N THR A 336 -6.40 -1.04 0.99
CA THR A 336 -6.57 -1.88 -0.20
C THR A 336 -5.52 -2.98 -0.16
N ALA A 337 -5.98 -4.22 -0.18
CA ALA A 337 -5.11 -5.37 0.00
C ALA A 337 -5.51 -6.46 -0.99
N SER A 338 -4.64 -6.74 -1.95
CA SER A 338 -4.83 -7.76 -3.01
C SER A 338 -6.26 -7.78 -3.57
N GLN A 339 -7.15 -8.59 -3.00
CA GLN A 339 -8.52 -8.79 -3.46
C GLN A 339 -9.58 -8.08 -2.61
N SER A 340 -9.18 -7.37 -1.56
CA SER A 340 -10.10 -6.89 -0.53
C SER A 340 -9.85 -5.43 -0.13
N LEU A 341 -10.89 -4.81 0.40
CA LEU A 341 -10.85 -3.55 1.13
C LEU A 341 -11.04 -3.82 2.61
N TYR A 342 -10.04 -3.44 3.43
CA TYR A 342 -10.11 -3.51 4.89
C TYR A 342 -10.20 -2.13 5.51
N THR A 343 -10.64 -2.08 6.76
CA THR A 343 -10.69 -0.86 7.56
C THR A 343 -10.49 -1.14 9.04
N VAL A 344 -9.94 -0.15 9.74
CA VAL A 344 -9.85 -0.14 11.21
C VAL A 344 -9.88 1.30 11.71
N TYR A 345 -10.47 1.53 12.89
CA TYR A 345 -10.36 2.81 13.57
C TYR A 345 -9.07 2.90 14.38
N VAL A 346 -8.43 4.06 14.33
CA VAL A 346 -7.19 4.37 15.05
C VAL A 346 -7.32 5.68 15.81
N GLU A 347 -6.48 5.87 16.85
CA GLU A 347 -6.50 7.09 17.69
C GLU A 347 -5.54 8.16 17.13
N THR A 348 -5.55 8.34 15.81
CA THR A 348 -4.90 9.44 15.09
C THR A 348 -5.68 9.76 13.84
N GLN A 349 -5.29 10.80 13.13
CA GLN A 349 -5.91 11.23 11.87
C GLN A 349 -4.83 11.31 10.80
N GLY A 350 -5.21 11.18 9.53
CA GLY A 350 -4.35 11.48 8.41
C GLY A 350 -3.87 12.94 8.45
N ALA A 351 -2.63 13.16 8.03
CA ALA A 351 -2.05 14.49 7.99
C ALA A 351 -2.69 15.39 6.94
N HIS A 352 -3.18 14.79 5.86
CA HIS A 352 -3.67 15.51 4.68
C HIS A 352 -5.03 15.00 4.24
N ILE A 353 -5.71 15.80 3.41
CA ILE A 353 -6.79 15.30 2.56
C ILE A 353 -6.20 14.30 1.58
N THR A 354 -6.89 13.23 1.32
CA THR A 354 -6.40 12.16 0.43
C THR A 354 -7.33 11.97 -0.72
#